data_e8c24a20c78c47d15d360464b4e2758a
#
_entry.id   e8c24a20c78c47d15d360464b4e2758a
#
_cell.length_a   1.000
_cell.length_b   1.000
_cell.length_c   1.000
_cell.angle_alpha   90.00
_cell.angle_beta   90.00
_cell.angle_gamma   90.00
#
_symmetry.space_group_name_H-M   'P 1'
#
loop_
_entity.id
_entity.type
_entity.pdbx_description
1 polymer ?
#
loop_
_entity_poly.entity_id
_entity_poly.type
_entity_poly.pdbx_seq_one_letter_code
_entity_poly.pdbx_strand_id
1 'polypeptide(L)'
;MNDVLDRKIEDVLDSADRMFIATSVGGNSSGASVFYARDGEDLVFFTFNPTRKAEQIRLNPRVHVVIWPKGQEGIKGLQIDGECYKIKDEQEKEKAYEMVLSTTEAFKEYMEDDFLKENDVVGYYRIKPTTIKYVDFYQEEQFEWRTYPGNKTSAVKFTFKLALKRVGLWLRTVRAPFLTATIAPILIGASVAWNDLKSENLNSAWSWNMFWLVLGGACLAQIATNASNDYFDHTSSADEINKVASPFNGGSRVIQVGLMTPGQVLITALVSILGTIGIGLYINQQISGYIFGNTPILWTGILGTFLALGYTGDPVRLGYKGFGEIAIALGFGPVMVMGAHYVPVSYTHLRAHETVYN
;
A
#
# COMPACT_ATOMS: atom_id res chain seq x y z
N MET A 1 -22.57 -38.69 -1.44
CA MET A 1 -21.87 -37.97 -0.39
C MET A 1 -20.99 -38.97 0.32
N ASN A 2 -19.74 -38.68 0.57
CA ASN A 2 -18.80 -39.65 1.14
C ASN A 2 -18.82 -39.49 2.67
N ASP A 3 -19.85 -40.04 3.33
CA ASP A 3 -20.09 -39.91 4.78
C ASP A 3 -18.86 -40.28 5.63
N VAL A 4 -17.96 -41.12 5.09
CA VAL A 4 -16.74 -41.54 5.79
C VAL A 4 -15.72 -40.43 5.78
N LEU A 5 -15.48 -39.77 4.63
CA LEU A 5 -14.57 -38.66 4.52
C LEU A 5 -15.05 -37.45 5.34
N ASP A 6 -16.34 -37.21 5.34
CA ASP A 6 -16.94 -36.12 6.11
C ASP A 6 -16.68 -36.30 7.61
N ARG A 7 -16.86 -37.50 8.16
CA ARG A 7 -16.52 -37.81 9.56
C ARG A 7 -15.02 -37.65 9.84
N LYS A 8 -14.14 -38.11 8.94
CA LYS A 8 -12.70 -37.93 9.09
C LYS A 8 -12.30 -36.45 9.17
N ILE A 9 -12.92 -35.60 8.33
CA ILE A 9 -12.68 -34.15 8.33
C ILE A 9 -13.19 -33.54 9.65
N GLU A 10 -14.39 -33.88 10.09
CA GLU A 10 -14.98 -33.42 11.34
C GLU A 10 -14.13 -33.79 12.55
N ASP A 11 -13.69 -35.06 12.64
CA ASP A 11 -12.82 -35.53 13.72
C ASP A 11 -11.53 -34.69 13.85
N VAL A 12 -10.93 -34.31 12.74
CA VAL A 12 -9.72 -33.46 12.76
C VAL A 12 -10.07 -32.03 13.18
N LEU A 13 -11.15 -31.44 12.64
CA LEU A 13 -11.60 -30.11 12.99
C LEU A 13 -11.93 -29.97 14.48
N ASP A 14 -12.56 -30.99 15.07
CA ASP A 14 -13.02 -30.97 16.46
C ASP A 14 -11.88 -31.34 17.44
N SER A 15 -10.82 -32.01 16.97
CA SER A 15 -9.67 -32.41 17.81
C SER A 15 -8.57 -31.36 17.92
N ALA A 16 -8.65 -30.28 17.16
CA ALA A 16 -7.66 -29.21 17.12
C ALA A 16 -8.26 -27.86 17.57
N ASP A 17 -7.49 -27.08 18.30
CA ASP A 17 -7.88 -25.73 18.73
C ASP A 17 -7.18 -24.61 17.92
N ARG A 18 -6.19 -24.98 17.10
CA ARG A 18 -5.37 -24.06 16.31
C ARG A 18 -5.27 -24.49 14.87
N MET A 19 -5.18 -23.48 14.02
CA MET A 19 -4.84 -23.64 12.62
C MET A 19 -3.60 -22.82 12.27
N PHE A 20 -2.82 -23.27 11.31
CA PHE A 20 -1.82 -22.46 10.66
C PHE A 20 -2.42 -21.86 9.40
N ILE A 21 -2.52 -20.54 9.32
CA ILE A 21 -3.04 -19.82 8.15
C ILE A 21 -1.91 -19.16 7.37
N ALA A 22 -1.84 -19.44 6.08
CA ALA A 22 -0.95 -18.76 5.13
C ALA A 22 -1.73 -17.76 4.29
N THR A 23 -1.19 -16.56 4.14
CA THR A 23 -1.74 -15.45 3.37
C THR A 23 -0.67 -14.90 2.43
N SER A 24 -1.07 -14.28 1.31
CA SER A 24 -0.11 -13.73 0.35
C SER A 24 -0.66 -12.56 -0.44
N VAL A 25 0.21 -11.59 -0.76
CA VAL A 25 -0.08 -10.47 -1.67
C VAL A 25 1.18 -10.13 -2.46
N GLY A 26 1.07 -10.03 -3.78
CA GLY A 26 2.16 -9.57 -4.64
C GLY A 26 3.44 -10.41 -4.58
N GLY A 27 3.33 -11.72 -4.28
CA GLY A 27 4.48 -12.62 -4.10
C GLY A 27 5.01 -12.66 -2.67
N ASN A 28 4.55 -11.78 -1.78
CA ASN A 28 4.91 -11.81 -0.36
C ASN A 28 3.93 -12.69 0.40
N SER A 29 4.42 -13.76 1.01
CA SER A 29 3.64 -14.66 1.85
C SER A 29 3.92 -14.43 3.34
N SER A 30 2.96 -14.77 4.17
CA SER A 30 3.13 -14.87 5.61
C SER A 30 2.30 -16.03 6.15
N GLY A 31 2.74 -16.58 7.27
CA GLY A 31 2.03 -17.62 7.98
C GLY A 31 1.94 -17.31 9.46
N ALA A 32 0.86 -17.73 10.10
CA ALA A 32 0.66 -17.57 11.52
C ALA A 32 -0.22 -18.69 12.08
N SER A 33 0.06 -19.09 13.32
CA SER A 33 -0.84 -19.94 14.08
C SER A 33 -1.92 -19.08 14.73
N VAL A 34 -3.19 -19.46 14.60
CA VAL A 34 -4.33 -18.78 15.18
C VAL A 34 -5.29 -19.78 15.78
N PHE A 35 -6.00 -19.38 16.85
CA PHE A 35 -7.14 -20.15 17.36
C PHE A 35 -8.31 -20.00 16.40
N TYR A 36 -9.11 -21.04 16.27
CA TYR A 36 -10.28 -21.03 15.44
C TYR A 36 -11.44 -21.77 16.10
N ALA A 37 -12.64 -21.46 15.63
CA ALA A 37 -13.83 -22.24 15.92
C ALA A 37 -14.47 -22.69 14.60
N ARG A 38 -15.22 -23.77 14.65
CA ARG A 38 -15.98 -24.31 13.53
C ARG A 38 -17.41 -23.75 13.54
N ASP A 39 -17.88 -23.23 12.42
CA ASP A 39 -19.27 -22.82 12.21
C ASP A 39 -19.83 -23.54 10.97
N GLY A 40 -20.33 -24.76 11.18
CA GLY A 40 -20.68 -25.67 10.10
C GLY A 40 -19.46 -26.12 9.32
N GLU A 41 -19.40 -25.78 8.04
CA GLU A 41 -18.23 -26.03 7.17
C GLU A 41 -17.21 -24.88 7.19
N ASP A 42 -17.60 -23.70 7.69
CA ASP A 42 -16.75 -22.53 7.77
C ASP A 42 -15.86 -22.57 9.01
N LEU A 43 -14.70 -21.89 8.91
CA LEU A 43 -13.81 -21.66 10.04
C LEU A 43 -13.86 -20.18 10.43
N VAL A 44 -14.00 -19.93 11.73
CA VAL A 44 -14.06 -18.58 12.28
C VAL A 44 -12.85 -18.34 13.19
N PHE A 45 -12.19 -17.19 13.07
CA PHE A 45 -11.08 -16.82 13.92
C PHE A 45 -11.02 -15.30 14.11
N PHE A 46 -10.19 -14.86 15.06
CA PHE A 46 -9.90 -13.44 15.23
C PHE A 46 -8.40 -13.16 15.07
N THR A 47 -8.09 -11.91 14.78
CA THR A 47 -6.71 -11.38 14.79
C THR A 47 -6.72 -9.89 15.05
N PHE A 48 -5.61 -9.40 15.63
CA PHE A 48 -5.45 -7.97 15.88
C PHE A 48 -5.34 -7.16 14.57
N ASN A 49 -5.86 -5.95 14.59
CA ASN A 49 -5.69 -4.92 13.57
C ASN A 49 -4.70 -3.85 14.10
N PRO A 50 -3.75 -3.33 13.28
CA PRO A 50 -3.36 -3.86 11.98
C PRO A 50 -2.29 -4.96 12.11
N THR A 51 -2.52 -6.11 11.51
CA THR A 51 -1.50 -7.14 11.34
C THR A 51 -1.24 -7.40 9.85
N ARG A 52 -0.04 -7.89 9.54
CA ARG A 52 0.32 -8.29 8.16
C ARG A 52 -0.70 -9.23 7.54
N LYS A 53 -1.14 -10.23 8.30
CA LYS A 53 -2.17 -11.18 7.90
C LYS A 53 -3.50 -10.50 7.58
N ALA A 54 -4.00 -9.64 8.46
CA ALA A 54 -5.26 -8.92 8.26
C ALA A 54 -5.24 -8.05 7.00
N GLU A 55 -4.15 -7.32 6.76
CA GLU A 55 -3.97 -6.52 5.55
C GLU A 55 -3.84 -7.36 4.28
N GLN A 56 -3.13 -8.50 4.35
CA GLN A 56 -3.04 -9.40 3.21
C GLN A 56 -4.40 -10.02 2.86
N ILE A 57 -5.19 -10.46 3.84
CA ILE A 57 -6.56 -10.96 3.63
C ILE A 57 -7.45 -9.88 3.01
N ARG A 58 -7.36 -8.63 3.47
CA ARG A 58 -8.13 -7.53 2.92
C ARG A 58 -7.86 -7.34 1.42
N LEU A 59 -6.62 -7.52 0.97
CA LEU A 59 -6.22 -7.37 -0.43
C LEU A 59 -6.43 -8.64 -1.25
N ASN A 60 -6.11 -9.80 -0.70
CA ASN A 60 -6.27 -11.10 -1.33
C ASN A 60 -6.97 -12.06 -0.36
N PRO A 61 -8.26 -12.38 -0.57
CA PRO A 61 -9.01 -13.23 0.34
C PRO A 61 -8.61 -14.70 0.26
N ARG A 62 -7.82 -15.14 -0.71
CA ARG A 62 -7.38 -16.52 -0.81
C ARG A 62 -6.37 -16.84 0.28
N VAL A 63 -6.68 -17.90 1.02
CA VAL A 63 -5.84 -18.40 2.11
C VAL A 63 -5.62 -19.90 1.98
N HIS A 64 -4.51 -20.36 2.53
CA HIS A 64 -4.25 -21.77 2.74
C HIS A 64 -4.15 -22.04 4.25
N VAL A 65 -4.86 -23.06 4.72
CA VAL A 65 -4.93 -23.40 6.14
C VAL A 65 -4.48 -24.83 6.32
N VAL A 66 -3.72 -25.06 7.39
CA VAL A 66 -3.33 -26.40 7.81
C VAL A 66 -3.77 -26.62 9.26
N ILE A 67 -4.39 -27.78 9.52
CA ILE A 67 -4.89 -28.17 10.82
C ILE A 67 -4.38 -29.58 11.14
N TRP A 68 -3.85 -29.78 12.34
CA TRP A 68 -3.42 -31.05 12.85
C TRP A 68 -4.07 -31.36 14.20
N PRO A 69 -4.50 -32.61 14.45
CA PRO A 69 -4.81 -33.07 15.79
C PRO A 69 -3.58 -32.95 16.70
N LYS A 70 -3.76 -32.67 17.96
CA LYS A 70 -2.66 -32.63 18.94
C LYS A 70 -1.89 -33.96 18.97
N GLY A 71 -0.55 -33.89 18.88
CA GLY A 71 0.32 -35.05 18.90
C GLY A 71 0.41 -35.87 17.60
N GLN A 72 -0.21 -35.35 16.50
CA GLN A 72 -0.19 -35.99 15.17
C GLN A 72 0.27 -35.02 14.08
N GLU A 73 1.00 -33.98 14.46
CA GLU A 73 1.46 -32.91 13.58
C GLU A 73 2.30 -33.47 12.41
N GLY A 74 1.87 -33.13 11.20
CA GLY A 74 2.54 -33.53 9.95
C GLY A 74 2.25 -34.97 9.50
N ILE A 75 1.53 -35.79 10.30
CA ILE A 75 1.20 -37.19 9.97
C ILE A 75 -0.24 -37.33 9.53
N LYS A 76 -1.16 -36.73 10.31
CA LYS A 76 -2.60 -36.71 10.01
C LYS A 76 -3.10 -35.29 10.12
N GLY A 77 -3.94 -34.83 9.19
CA GLY A 77 -4.46 -33.48 9.25
C GLY A 77 -5.24 -33.04 8.03
N LEU A 78 -5.55 -31.76 7.99
CA LEU A 78 -6.24 -31.10 6.89
C LEU A 78 -5.39 -30.01 6.26
N GLN A 79 -5.43 -29.96 4.94
CA GLN A 79 -4.96 -28.84 4.15
C GLN A 79 -6.18 -28.24 3.47
N ILE A 80 -6.47 -26.96 3.72
CA ILE A 80 -7.69 -26.30 3.30
C ILE A 80 -7.36 -25.08 2.46
N ASP A 81 -7.77 -25.07 1.20
CA ASP A 81 -7.82 -23.84 0.41
C ASP A 81 -9.17 -23.19 0.64
N GLY A 82 -9.19 -21.87 0.85
CA GLY A 82 -10.42 -21.15 1.14
C GLY A 82 -10.35 -19.68 0.80
N GLU A 83 -11.49 -19.02 0.88
CA GLU A 83 -11.62 -17.58 0.82
C GLU A 83 -11.97 -17.00 2.19
N CYS A 84 -11.16 -16.05 2.66
CA CYS A 84 -11.27 -15.44 3.98
C CYS A 84 -11.84 -14.02 3.88
N TYR A 85 -12.83 -13.71 4.71
CA TYR A 85 -13.50 -12.41 4.74
C TYR A 85 -13.59 -11.88 6.17
N LYS A 86 -13.40 -10.55 6.33
CA LYS A 86 -13.69 -9.88 7.62
C LYS A 86 -15.19 -9.84 7.84
N ILE A 87 -15.64 -10.30 8.99
CA ILE A 87 -17.02 -10.21 9.45
C ILE A 87 -17.31 -8.74 9.77
N LYS A 88 -18.44 -8.22 9.28
CA LYS A 88 -18.83 -6.82 9.44
C LYS A 88 -20.10 -6.65 10.27
N ASP A 89 -20.99 -7.64 10.23
CA ASP A 89 -22.24 -7.64 10.98
C ASP A 89 -21.96 -7.85 12.47
N GLU A 90 -22.56 -7.02 13.32
CA GLU A 90 -22.27 -7.04 14.76
C GLU A 90 -22.78 -8.31 15.44
N GLN A 91 -23.94 -8.84 15.01
CA GLN A 91 -24.46 -10.09 15.58
C GLN A 91 -23.59 -11.28 15.18
N GLU A 92 -23.09 -11.26 13.94
CA GLU A 92 -22.16 -12.29 13.47
C GLU A 92 -20.79 -12.19 14.16
N LYS A 93 -20.32 -10.97 14.51
CA LYS A 93 -19.11 -10.77 15.32
C LYS A 93 -19.25 -11.33 16.72
N GLU A 94 -20.37 -11.03 17.39
CA GLU A 94 -20.67 -11.54 18.74
C GLU A 94 -20.68 -13.08 18.75
N LYS A 95 -21.40 -13.68 17.80
CA LYS A 95 -21.40 -15.14 17.62
C LYS A 95 -19.98 -15.68 17.41
N ALA A 96 -19.18 -15.05 16.54
CA ALA A 96 -17.80 -15.45 16.26
C ALA A 96 -16.92 -15.36 17.53
N TYR A 97 -17.10 -14.31 18.32
CA TYR A 97 -16.43 -14.11 19.60
C TYR A 97 -16.73 -15.25 20.57
N GLU A 98 -18.01 -15.53 20.84
CA GLU A 98 -18.42 -16.61 21.73
C GLU A 98 -17.89 -17.99 21.28
N MET A 99 -17.98 -18.27 19.98
CA MET A 99 -17.49 -19.52 19.41
C MET A 99 -15.99 -19.71 19.62
N VAL A 100 -15.18 -18.68 19.33
CA VAL A 100 -13.71 -18.80 19.48
C VAL A 100 -13.32 -18.85 20.95
N LEU A 101 -13.99 -18.11 21.84
CA LEU A 101 -13.74 -18.21 23.28
C LEU A 101 -14.08 -19.58 23.87
N SER A 102 -15.08 -20.27 23.32
CA SER A 102 -15.43 -21.61 23.78
C SER A 102 -14.35 -22.66 23.47
N THR A 103 -13.47 -22.39 22.49
CA THR A 103 -12.40 -23.32 22.10
C THR A 103 -11.11 -23.15 22.91
N THR A 104 -10.96 -22.04 23.66
CA THR A 104 -9.74 -21.79 24.43
C THR A 104 -9.96 -20.94 25.66
N GLU A 105 -9.80 -21.53 26.84
CA GLU A 105 -9.83 -20.80 28.12
C GLU A 105 -8.64 -19.84 28.30
N ALA A 106 -7.52 -20.14 27.66
CA ALA A 106 -6.27 -19.37 27.82
C ALA A 106 -6.40 -17.91 27.33
N PHE A 107 -7.38 -17.60 26.45
CA PHE A 107 -7.60 -16.26 25.93
C PHE A 107 -8.76 -15.52 26.61
N LYS A 108 -9.54 -16.20 27.42
CA LYS A 108 -10.75 -15.61 28.00
C LYS A 108 -10.45 -14.39 28.85
N GLU A 109 -9.49 -14.50 29.76
CA GLU A 109 -9.05 -13.40 30.62
C GLU A 109 -8.45 -12.23 29.81
N TYR A 110 -7.70 -12.54 28.73
CA TYR A 110 -7.10 -11.53 27.87
C TYR A 110 -8.12 -10.79 26.97
N MET A 111 -9.17 -11.45 26.54
CA MET A 111 -10.21 -10.89 25.66
C MET A 111 -11.35 -10.19 26.41
N GLU A 112 -11.42 -10.35 27.72
CA GLU A 112 -12.35 -9.62 28.60
C GLU A 112 -11.91 -8.18 28.86
N ASP A 113 -10.69 -7.77 28.44
CA ASP A 113 -10.19 -6.41 28.52
C ASP A 113 -11.08 -5.47 27.69
N ASP A 114 -11.73 -4.51 28.36
CA ASP A 114 -12.62 -3.52 27.75
C ASP A 114 -11.94 -2.70 26.66
N PHE A 115 -10.63 -2.48 26.75
CA PHE A 115 -9.84 -1.82 25.71
C PHE A 115 -9.90 -2.53 24.37
N LEU A 116 -9.92 -3.86 24.37
CA LEU A 116 -9.99 -4.67 23.13
C LEU A 116 -11.38 -4.65 22.49
N LYS A 117 -12.42 -4.46 23.31
CA LYS A 117 -13.82 -4.38 22.86
C LYS A 117 -14.15 -3.01 22.27
N GLU A 118 -13.65 -1.93 22.88
CA GLU A 118 -14.03 -0.56 22.51
C GLU A 118 -13.29 0.00 21.29
N ASN A 119 -12.11 -0.50 20.95
CA ASN A 119 -11.21 0.17 19.99
C ASN A 119 -11.10 -0.46 18.60
N ASP A 120 -11.97 -1.38 18.19
CA ASP A 120 -11.90 -2.15 16.91
C ASP A 120 -10.47 -2.72 16.63
N VAL A 121 -9.73 -2.99 17.73
CA VAL A 121 -8.37 -3.52 17.69
C VAL A 121 -8.36 -4.97 17.22
N VAL A 122 -9.49 -5.67 17.40
CA VAL A 122 -9.67 -7.07 17.01
C VAL A 122 -10.60 -7.18 15.81
N GLY A 123 -10.13 -7.88 14.79
CA GLY A 123 -10.94 -8.22 13.62
C GLY A 123 -11.37 -9.70 13.64
N TYR A 124 -12.62 -9.97 13.38
CA TYR A 124 -13.18 -11.32 13.24
C TYR A 124 -13.27 -11.69 11.77
N TYR A 125 -12.90 -12.92 11.45
CA TYR A 125 -12.77 -13.40 10.08
C TYR A 125 -13.45 -14.76 9.92
N ARG A 126 -14.03 -14.97 8.74
CA ARG A 126 -14.64 -16.24 8.32
C ARG A 126 -13.90 -16.77 7.10
N ILE A 127 -13.49 -18.03 7.14
CA ILE A 127 -12.93 -18.75 6.02
C ILE A 127 -13.99 -19.71 5.47
N LYS A 128 -14.29 -19.57 4.18
CA LYS A 128 -15.13 -20.50 3.44
C LYS A 128 -14.24 -21.46 2.67
N PRO A 129 -14.20 -22.74 3.02
CA PRO A 129 -13.42 -23.73 2.31
C PRO A 129 -13.81 -23.82 0.84
N THR A 130 -12.84 -23.92 -0.06
CA THR A 130 -13.05 -24.23 -1.48
C THR A 130 -12.60 -25.63 -1.80
N THR A 131 -11.59 -26.12 -1.09
CA THR A 131 -11.09 -27.49 -1.19
C THR A 131 -10.53 -27.89 0.17
N ILE A 132 -10.88 -29.07 0.63
CA ILE A 132 -10.29 -29.71 1.80
C ILE A 132 -9.58 -30.96 1.33
N LYS A 133 -8.32 -31.09 1.68
CA LYS A 133 -7.50 -32.29 1.51
C LYS A 133 -7.29 -32.90 2.88
N TYR A 134 -7.81 -34.10 3.08
CA TYR A 134 -7.47 -34.93 4.23
C TYR A 134 -6.17 -35.67 3.96
N VAL A 135 -5.30 -35.68 4.90
CA VAL A 135 -3.97 -36.33 4.85
C VAL A 135 -3.86 -37.28 6.02
N ASP A 136 -3.51 -38.54 5.75
CA ASP A 136 -3.23 -39.54 6.77
C ASP A 136 -2.18 -40.54 6.27
N PHE A 137 -0.94 -40.41 6.73
CA PHE A 137 0.18 -41.21 6.30
C PHE A 137 0.17 -42.63 6.92
N TYR A 138 -0.76 -42.91 7.82
CA TYR A 138 -0.95 -44.28 8.35
C TYR A 138 -1.87 -45.15 7.49
N GLN A 139 -2.51 -44.59 6.47
CA GLN A 139 -3.47 -45.28 5.60
C GLN A 139 -2.85 -45.54 4.21
N GLU A 140 -3.35 -46.57 3.51
CA GLU A 140 -2.94 -46.87 2.12
C GLU A 140 -3.32 -45.70 1.17
N GLU A 141 -4.54 -45.17 1.32
CA GLU A 141 -4.93 -43.95 0.64
C GLU A 141 -4.60 -42.75 1.51
N GLN A 142 -3.39 -42.20 1.31
CA GLN A 142 -2.84 -41.15 2.15
C GLN A 142 -3.55 -39.77 1.92
N PHE A 143 -4.26 -39.61 0.83
CA PHE A 143 -4.87 -38.32 0.45
C PHE A 143 -6.28 -38.50 -0.05
N GLU A 144 -7.24 -37.81 0.57
CA GLU A 144 -8.63 -37.72 0.13
C GLU A 144 -9.01 -36.24 -0.05
N TRP A 145 -9.90 -35.94 -0.99
CA TRP A 145 -10.24 -34.58 -1.34
C TRP A 145 -11.74 -34.33 -1.32
N ARG A 146 -12.13 -33.15 -0.77
CA ARG A 146 -13.47 -32.61 -0.86
C ARG A 146 -13.42 -31.21 -1.49
N THR A 147 -14.29 -30.91 -2.42
CA THR A 147 -14.36 -29.61 -3.10
C THR A 147 -15.72 -28.96 -2.89
N TYR A 148 -15.69 -27.63 -2.76
CA TYR A 148 -16.87 -26.79 -2.58
C TYR A 148 -16.95 -25.77 -3.73
N PRO A 149 -17.47 -26.17 -4.92
CA PRO A 149 -17.44 -25.32 -6.12
C PRO A 149 -18.19 -23.99 -5.94
N GLY A 150 -19.25 -23.99 -5.13
CA GLY A 150 -20.06 -22.79 -4.84
C GLY A 150 -19.31 -21.70 -4.08
N ASN A 151 -18.24 -22.06 -3.37
CA ASN A 151 -17.43 -21.11 -2.58
C ASN A 151 -16.33 -20.43 -3.41
N LYS A 152 -16.10 -20.85 -4.66
CA LYS A 152 -15.07 -20.26 -5.53
C LYS A 152 -15.58 -18.99 -6.21
N THR A 153 -14.94 -17.86 -5.96
CA THR A 153 -15.12 -16.67 -6.78
C THR A 153 -14.62 -16.93 -8.21
N SER A 154 -15.39 -16.54 -9.24
CA SER A 154 -14.94 -16.73 -10.62
C SER A 154 -13.58 -16.07 -10.86
N ALA A 155 -12.71 -16.74 -11.63
CA ALA A 155 -11.35 -16.26 -11.88
C ALA A 155 -11.32 -14.83 -12.46
N VAL A 156 -12.26 -14.49 -13.34
CA VAL A 156 -12.37 -13.15 -13.97
C VAL A 156 -12.72 -12.08 -12.92
N LYS A 157 -13.77 -12.30 -12.14
CA LYS A 157 -14.17 -11.38 -11.04
C LYS A 157 -13.05 -11.23 -10.02
N PHE A 158 -12.39 -12.32 -9.68
CA PHE A 158 -11.26 -12.31 -8.74
C PHE A 158 -10.09 -11.47 -9.29
N THR A 159 -9.67 -11.69 -10.55
CA THR A 159 -8.55 -10.96 -11.17
C THR A 159 -8.82 -9.47 -11.25
N PHE A 160 -10.02 -9.06 -11.67
CA PHE A 160 -10.43 -7.65 -11.73
C PHE A 160 -10.43 -7.00 -10.34
N LYS A 161 -11.04 -7.67 -9.34
CA LYS A 161 -11.05 -7.19 -7.95
C LYS A 161 -9.64 -7.06 -7.37
N LEU A 162 -8.75 -8.00 -7.68
CA LEU A 162 -7.36 -7.96 -7.26
C LEU A 162 -6.60 -6.82 -7.95
N ALA A 163 -6.84 -6.56 -9.25
CA ALA A 163 -6.25 -5.44 -9.96
C ALA A 163 -6.64 -4.09 -9.35
N LEU A 164 -7.93 -3.88 -9.06
CA LEU A 164 -8.41 -2.67 -8.37
C LEU A 164 -7.76 -2.49 -7.00
N LYS A 165 -7.63 -3.57 -6.22
CA LYS A 165 -6.96 -3.52 -4.92
C LYS A 165 -5.46 -3.21 -5.04
N ARG A 166 -4.78 -3.70 -6.09
CA ARG A 166 -3.38 -3.34 -6.39
C ARG A 166 -3.22 -1.85 -6.72
N VAL A 167 -4.14 -1.28 -7.50
CA VAL A 167 -4.18 0.17 -7.73
C VAL A 167 -4.33 0.93 -6.41
N GLY A 168 -5.28 0.52 -5.56
CA GLY A 168 -5.46 1.11 -4.23
C GLY A 168 -4.20 1.00 -3.35
N LEU A 169 -3.49 -0.12 -3.42
CA LEU A 169 -2.21 -0.31 -2.73
C LEU A 169 -1.14 0.65 -3.25
N TRP A 170 -1.04 0.78 -4.58
CA TRP A 170 -0.10 1.71 -5.20
C TRP A 170 -0.42 3.17 -4.81
N LEU A 171 -1.69 3.58 -4.83
CA LEU A 171 -2.13 4.90 -4.37
C LEU A 171 -1.77 5.16 -2.89
N ARG A 172 -1.81 4.13 -2.04
CA ARG A 172 -1.35 4.21 -0.65
C ARG A 172 0.16 4.41 -0.57
N THR A 173 0.94 3.69 -1.38
CA THR A 173 2.41 3.79 -1.42
C THR A 173 2.88 5.17 -1.87
N VAL A 174 2.25 5.73 -2.90
CA VAL A 174 2.56 7.08 -3.38
C VAL A 174 1.98 8.18 -2.49
N ARG A 175 1.22 7.82 -1.45
CA ARG A 175 0.52 8.74 -0.55
C ARG A 175 -0.33 9.74 -1.33
N ALA A 176 -1.18 9.26 -2.23
CA ALA A 176 -1.96 10.07 -3.15
C ALA A 176 -2.67 11.29 -2.54
N PRO A 177 -3.24 11.24 -1.30
CA PRO A 177 -3.81 12.43 -0.67
C PRO A 177 -2.80 13.57 -0.47
N PHE A 178 -1.51 13.28 -0.29
CA PHE A 178 -0.47 14.30 -0.12
C PHE A 178 -0.09 15.00 -1.43
N LEU A 179 -0.49 14.47 -2.59
CA LEU A 179 -0.29 15.16 -3.87
C LEU A 179 -1.06 16.48 -3.92
N THR A 180 -2.11 16.67 -3.12
CA THR A 180 -2.81 17.96 -3.00
C THR A 180 -1.89 19.08 -2.51
N ALA A 181 -0.92 18.75 -1.64
CA ALA A 181 0.10 19.69 -1.17
C ALA A 181 1.05 20.14 -2.30
N THR A 182 1.23 19.31 -3.34
CA THR A 182 2.00 19.65 -4.55
C THR A 182 1.14 20.42 -5.56
N ILE A 183 -0.10 19.98 -5.76
CA ILE A 183 -1.00 20.57 -6.76
C ILE A 183 -1.31 22.04 -6.42
N ALA A 184 -1.56 22.37 -5.15
CA ALA A 184 -1.94 23.70 -4.73
C ALA A 184 -0.86 24.78 -5.07
N PRO A 185 0.43 24.63 -4.69
CA PRO A 185 1.44 25.63 -5.06
C PRO A 185 1.67 25.73 -6.58
N ILE A 186 1.56 24.61 -7.33
CA ILE A 186 1.64 24.65 -8.80
C ILE A 186 0.50 25.46 -9.40
N LEU A 187 -0.74 25.29 -8.91
CA LEU A 187 -1.88 26.09 -9.35
C LEU A 187 -1.71 27.58 -9.01
N ILE A 188 -1.17 27.89 -7.84
CA ILE A 188 -0.87 29.28 -7.45
C ILE A 188 0.13 29.89 -8.42
N GLY A 189 1.29 29.25 -8.65
CA GLY A 189 2.32 29.73 -9.58
C GLY A 189 1.79 29.89 -11.01
N ALA A 190 1.02 28.92 -11.50
CA ALA A 190 0.40 28.95 -12.82
C ALA A 190 -0.65 30.06 -12.93
N SER A 191 -1.43 30.34 -11.86
CA SER A 191 -2.42 31.42 -11.86
C SER A 191 -1.75 32.79 -11.93
N VAL A 192 -0.64 32.98 -11.24
CA VAL A 192 0.15 34.24 -11.34
C VAL A 192 0.72 34.36 -12.74
N ALA A 193 1.33 33.30 -13.30
CA ALA A 193 1.85 33.28 -14.66
C ALA A 193 0.76 33.65 -15.71
N TRP A 194 -0.43 33.10 -15.57
CA TRP A 194 -1.56 33.40 -16.43
C TRP A 194 -1.96 34.88 -16.35
N ASN A 195 -1.99 35.45 -15.14
CA ASN A 195 -2.34 36.87 -14.96
C ASN A 195 -1.26 37.80 -15.55
N ASP A 196 0.02 37.48 -15.41
CA ASP A 196 1.10 38.26 -15.99
C ASP A 196 1.04 38.24 -17.52
N LEU A 197 0.91 37.04 -18.13
CA LEU A 197 0.74 36.92 -19.58
C LEU A 197 -0.53 37.63 -20.10
N LYS A 198 -1.61 37.67 -19.31
CA LYS A 198 -2.81 38.42 -19.66
C LYS A 198 -2.57 39.90 -19.67
N SER A 199 -1.80 40.44 -18.72
CA SER A 199 -1.46 41.88 -18.69
C SER A 199 -0.61 42.32 -19.89
N GLU A 200 0.14 41.36 -20.49
CA GLU A 200 0.95 41.57 -21.68
C GLU A 200 0.23 41.18 -22.99
N ASN A 201 -1.06 40.80 -22.94
CA ASN A 201 -1.87 40.29 -24.06
C ASN A 201 -1.31 39.00 -24.70
N LEU A 202 -0.52 38.22 -23.97
CA LEU A 202 0.11 36.96 -24.42
C LEU A 202 -0.62 35.70 -23.90
N ASN A 203 -1.71 35.82 -23.17
CA ASN A 203 -2.47 34.70 -22.61
C ASN A 203 -3.02 33.74 -23.66
N SER A 204 -3.26 34.18 -24.91
CA SER A 204 -3.67 33.32 -26.02
C SER A 204 -2.59 32.31 -26.43
N ALA A 205 -1.33 32.58 -26.12
CA ALA A 205 -0.19 31.75 -26.40
C ALA A 205 0.14 30.79 -25.24
N TRP A 206 -0.69 30.70 -24.20
CA TRP A 206 -0.52 29.79 -23.07
C TRP A 206 -0.30 28.34 -23.50
N SER A 207 0.73 27.71 -22.97
CA SER A 207 1.05 26.32 -23.27
C SER A 207 0.53 25.36 -22.20
N TRP A 208 -0.60 24.71 -22.46
CA TRP A 208 -1.15 23.66 -21.61
C TRP A 208 -0.18 22.47 -21.46
N ASN A 209 0.62 22.16 -22.51
CA ASN A 209 1.61 21.10 -22.43
C ASN A 209 2.68 21.39 -21.38
N MET A 210 3.19 22.63 -21.33
CA MET A 210 4.15 23.01 -20.30
C MET A 210 3.56 22.99 -18.90
N PHE A 211 2.31 23.42 -18.75
CA PHE A 211 1.60 23.31 -17.47
C PHE A 211 1.48 21.87 -16.99
N TRP A 212 1.04 20.95 -17.85
CA TRP A 212 0.91 19.52 -17.46
C TRP A 212 2.25 18.86 -17.21
N LEU A 213 3.32 19.22 -17.91
CA LEU A 213 4.68 18.76 -17.66
C LEU A 213 5.19 19.21 -16.29
N VAL A 214 5.00 20.50 -15.94
CA VAL A 214 5.37 21.03 -14.62
C VAL A 214 4.61 20.32 -13.52
N LEU A 215 3.29 20.18 -13.66
CA LEU A 215 2.45 19.50 -12.68
C LEU A 215 2.84 18.02 -12.53
N GLY A 216 3.01 17.33 -13.66
CA GLY A 216 3.41 15.91 -13.68
C GLY A 216 4.80 15.70 -13.06
N GLY A 217 5.77 16.53 -13.42
CA GLY A 217 7.13 16.50 -12.86
C GLY A 217 7.15 16.74 -11.35
N ALA A 218 6.38 17.72 -10.86
CA ALA A 218 6.25 18.00 -9.43
C ALA A 218 5.55 16.85 -8.67
N CYS A 219 4.50 16.26 -9.24
CA CYS A 219 3.86 15.07 -8.66
C CYS A 219 4.81 13.87 -8.60
N LEU A 220 5.61 13.63 -9.64
CA LEU A 220 6.62 12.58 -9.63
C LEU A 220 7.71 12.85 -8.57
N ALA A 221 8.16 14.10 -8.39
CA ALA A 221 9.09 14.48 -7.33
C ALA A 221 8.50 14.16 -5.94
N GLN A 222 7.23 14.47 -5.72
CA GLN A 222 6.52 14.15 -4.47
C GLN A 222 6.42 12.65 -4.24
N ILE A 223 6.08 11.87 -5.28
CA ILE A 223 6.04 10.41 -5.20
C ILE A 223 7.43 9.84 -4.87
N ALA A 224 8.47 10.35 -5.52
CA ALA A 224 9.85 9.95 -5.25
C ALA A 224 10.24 10.22 -3.79
N THR A 225 9.92 11.41 -3.27
CA THR A 225 10.17 11.77 -1.87
C THR A 225 9.44 10.85 -0.91
N ASN A 226 8.14 10.60 -1.12
CA ASN A 226 7.34 9.75 -0.26
C ASN A 226 7.84 8.30 -0.26
N ALA A 227 8.14 7.74 -1.43
CA ALA A 227 8.64 6.37 -1.55
C ALA A 227 10.07 6.23 -0.98
N SER A 228 10.95 7.21 -1.21
CA SER A 228 12.29 7.25 -0.60
C SER A 228 12.19 7.30 0.93
N ASN A 229 11.30 8.13 1.45
CA ASN A 229 11.06 8.22 2.89
C ASN A 229 10.66 6.85 3.48
N ASP A 230 9.66 6.19 2.89
CA ASP A 230 9.21 4.86 3.36
C ASP A 230 10.33 3.81 3.30
N TYR A 231 11.20 3.86 2.27
CA TYR A 231 12.35 2.96 2.15
C TYR A 231 13.42 3.23 3.23
N PHE A 232 13.82 4.49 3.41
CA PHE A 232 14.87 4.84 4.38
C PHE A 232 14.38 4.72 5.84
N ASP A 233 13.11 5.05 6.13
CA ASP A 233 12.51 4.85 7.45
C ASP A 233 12.46 3.36 7.82
N HIS A 234 12.20 2.49 6.85
CA HIS A 234 12.28 1.04 7.05
C HIS A 234 13.73 0.58 7.30
N THR A 235 14.70 1.01 6.49
CA THR A 235 16.10 0.57 6.64
C THR A 235 16.77 1.09 7.90
N SER A 236 16.31 2.23 8.43
CA SER A 236 16.78 2.81 9.70
C SER A 236 16.01 2.32 10.92
N SER A 237 14.99 1.44 10.75
CA SER A 237 14.07 0.99 11.78
C SER A 237 13.28 2.11 12.48
N ALA A 238 13.25 3.31 11.92
CA ALA A 238 12.51 4.45 12.49
C ALA A 238 11.00 4.17 12.57
N ASP A 239 10.44 3.50 11.56
CA ASP A 239 9.04 3.11 11.51
C ASP A 239 8.66 2.01 12.52
N GLU A 240 9.62 1.18 12.93
CA GLU A 240 9.39 0.11 13.92
C GLU A 240 9.26 0.67 15.35
N ILE A 241 9.95 1.77 15.62
CA ILE A 241 9.96 2.46 16.92
C ILE A 241 8.65 3.25 17.10
N ASN A 242 8.10 3.79 16.02
CA ASN A 242 6.88 4.59 16.07
C ASN A 242 5.62 3.69 16.13
N LYS A 243 5.09 3.49 17.34
CA LYS A 243 3.90 2.67 17.61
C LYS A 243 2.58 3.40 17.30
N VAL A 244 2.59 4.73 17.22
CA VAL A 244 1.38 5.55 17.00
C VAL A 244 1.30 5.91 15.52
N ALA A 245 0.57 5.11 14.75
CA ALA A 245 0.31 5.40 13.34
C ALA A 245 -0.95 6.24 13.18
N SER A 246 -0.85 7.35 12.44
CA SER A 246 -2.02 8.09 11.96
C SER A 246 -1.96 8.18 10.42
N PRO A 247 -3.07 8.52 9.74
CA PRO A 247 -3.04 8.76 8.30
C PRO A 247 -2.04 9.84 7.85
N PHE A 248 -1.62 10.70 8.78
CA PHE A 248 -0.74 11.84 8.55
C PHE A 248 0.68 11.66 9.11
N ASN A 249 0.92 10.61 9.92
CA ASN A 249 2.20 10.37 10.56
C ASN A 249 2.58 8.89 10.48
N GLY A 250 3.87 8.58 10.27
CA GLY A 250 4.39 7.21 10.33
C GLY A 250 4.42 6.45 9.00
N GLY A 251 4.55 7.14 7.85
CA GLY A 251 4.75 6.51 6.57
C GLY A 251 3.52 5.79 6.00
N SER A 252 3.66 5.17 4.82
CA SER A 252 2.59 4.35 4.22
C SER A 252 2.46 2.98 4.90
N ARG A 253 3.51 2.54 5.59
CA ARG A 253 3.67 1.23 6.23
C ARG A 253 3.49 0.02 5.32
N VAL A 254 3.52 0.21 4.01
CA VAL A 254 3.33 -0.90 3.04
C VAL A 254 4.42 -1.97 3.13
N ILE A 255 5.64 -1.58 3.57
CA ILE A 255 6.75 -2.52 3.79
C ILE A 255 6.53 -3.29 5.08
N GLN A 256 6.24 -2.62 6.20
CA GLN A 256 6.07 -3.22 7.52
C GLN A 256 4.93 -4.24 7.56
N VAL A 257 3.80 -3.94 6.90
CA VAL A 257 2.69 -4.89 6.77
C VAL A 257 2.88 -5.90 5.64
N GLY A 258 4.04 -5.87 4.95
CA GLY A 258 4.42 -6.85 3.93
C GLY A 258 3.55 -6.83 2.67
N LEU A 259 3.01 -5.68 2.31
CA LEU A 259 2.22 -5.49 1.09
C LEU A 259 3.11 -5.23 -0.12
N MET A 260 4.26 -4.56 0.10
CA MET A 260 5.31 -4.36 -0.90
C MET A 260 6.66 -4.73 -0.30
N THR A 261 7.59 -5.18 -1.16
CA THR A 261 8.98 -5.38 -0.75
C THR A 261 9.71 -4.03 -0.70
N PRO A 262 10.77 -3.88 0.12
CA PRO A 262 11.61 -2.68 0.11
C PRO A 262 12.13 -2.34 -1.30
N GLY A 263 12.52 -3.36 -2.09
CA GLY A 263 12.96 -3.19 -3.47
C GLY A 263 11.89 -2.60 -4.40
N GLN A 264 10.62 -3.00 -4.25
CA GLN A 264 9.50 -2.43 -5.03
C GLN A 264 9.28 -0.95 -4.70
N VAL A 265 9.38 -0.58 -3.43
CA VAL A 265 9.25 0.82 -2.99
C VAL A 265 10.44 1.64 -3.49
N LEU A 266 11.67 1.11 -3.41
CA LEU A 266 12.86 1.77 -3.96
C LEU A 266 12.77 1.96 -5.48
N ILE A 267 12.31 0.96 -6.24
CA ILE A 267 12.11 1.09 -7.69
C ILE A 267 11.08 2.19 -7.98
N THR A 268 10.00 2.29 -7.21
CA THR A 268 9.01 3.37 -7.36
C THR A 268 9.66 4.74 -7.15
N ALA A 269 10.50 4.89 -6.12
CA ALA A 269 11.25 6.12 -5.88
C ALA A 269 12.18 6.46 -7.04
N LEU A 270 13.00 5.50 -7.50
CA LEU A 270 13.97 5.70 -8.59
C LEU A 270 13.30 6.04 -9.91
N VAL A 271 12.25 5.33 -10.30
CA VAL A 271 11.51 5.61 -11.54
C VAL A 271 10.88 7.01 -11.49
N SER A 272 10.32 7.39 -10.34
CA SER A 272 9.70 8.70 -10.17
C SER A 272 10.71 9.84 -10.21
N ILE A 273 11.87 9.69 -9.57
CA ILE A 273 12.90 10.73 -9.60
C ILE A 273 13.54 10.87 -10.99
N LEU A 274 13.80 9.75 -11.67
CA LEU A 274 14.31 9.78 -13.05
C LEU A 274 13.30 10.43 -14.01
N GLY A 275 12.00 10.15 -13.82
CA GLY A 275 10.92 10.83 -14.55
C GLY A 275 10.91 12.35 -14.30
N THR A 276 11.05 12.77 -13.03
CA THR A 276 11.16 14.19 -12.66
C THR A 276 12.33 14.86 -13.34
N ILE A 277 13.51 14.25 -13.26
CA ILE A 277 14.74 14.78 -13.90
C ILE A 277 14.55 14.85 -15.41
N GLY A 278 14.01 13.80 -16.04
CA GLY A 278 13.76 13.78 -17.48
C GLY A 278 12.83 14.89 -17.94
N ILE A 279 11.71 15.10 -17.23
CA ILE A 279 10.76 16.20 -17.51
C ILE A 279 11.44 17.55 -17.30
N GLY A 280 12.18 17.73 -16.21
CA GLY A 280 12.90 18.99 -15.92
C GLY A 280 13.92 19.35 -17.00
N LEU A 281 14.72 18.37 -17.44
CA LEU A 281 15.69 18.56 -18.53
C LEU A 281 15.00 18.83 -19.87
N TYR A 282 13.88 18.16 -20.16
CA TYR A 282 13.09 18.43 -21.36
C TYR A 282 12.54 19.87 -21.36
N ILE A 283 11.94 20.32 -20.25
CA ILE A 283 11.48 21.71 -20.11
C ILE A 283 12.65 22.70 -20.29
N ASN A 284 13.80 22.40 -19.66
CA ASN A 284 14.98 23.24 -19.79
C ASN A 284 15.44 23.39 -21.24
N GLN A 285 15.44 22.27 -22.00
CA GLN A 285 15.76 22.26 -23.43
C GLN A 285 14.77 23.10 -24.25
N GLN A 286 13.48 23.02 -23.95
CA GLN A 286 12.44 23.80 -24.64
C GLN A 286 12.59 25.30 -24.42
N ILE A 287 13.15 25.74 -23.30
CA ILE A 287 13.32 27.16 -22.94
C ILE A 287 14.68 27.70 -23.40
N SER A 288 15.76 26.89 -23.31
CA SER A 288 17.11 27.34 -23.57
C SER A 288 17.71 26.90 -24.90
N GLY A 289 17.05 25.94 -25.58
CA GLY A 289 17.60 25.22 -26.74
C GLY A 289 18.64 24.13 -26.40
N TYR A 290 19.02 24.02 -25.12
CA TYR A 290 20.03 23.05 -24.66
C TYR A 290 19.54 22.26 -23.46
N ILE A 291 19.86 20.96 -23.39
CA ILE A 291 19.44 20.09 -22.27
C ILE A 291 19.96 20.64 -20.92
N PHE A 292 21.18 21.10 -20.88
CA PHE A 292 21.84 21.70 -19.68
C PHE A 292 22.00 23.20 -19.81
N GLY A 293 21.10 23.89 -20.51
CA GLY A 293 21.10 25.35 -20.59
C GLY A 293 21.01 25.99 -19.20
N ASN A 294 21.79 27.05 -19.00
CA ASN A 294 21.84 27.73 -17.70
C ASN A 294 20.57 28.62 -17.51
N THR A 295 19.50 28.03 -17.05
CA THR A 295 18.25 28.70 -16.78
C THR A 295 17.84 28.60 -15.31
N PRO A 296 16.96 29.47 -14.80
CA PRO A 296 16.38 29.32 -13.47
C PRO A 296 15.73 27.96 -13.21
N ILE A 297 15.11 27.33 -14.24
CA ILE A 297 14.44 26.04 -14.09
C ILE A 297 15.46 24.90 -13.85
N LEU A 298 16.65 24.96 -14.44
CA LEU A 298 17.70 23.99 -14.16
C LEU A 298 18.09 24.03 -12.68
N TRP A 299 18.31 25.22 -12.14
CA TRP A 299 18.71 25.40 -10.74
C TRP A 299 17.60 25.07 -9.75
N THR A 300 16.34 25.46 -10.05
CA THR A 300 15.19 25.03 -9.23
C THR A 300 14.98 23.53 -9.28
N GLY A 301 15.22 22.88 -10.43
CA GLY A 301 15.17 21.43 -10.57
C GLY A 301 16.26 20.72 -9.75
N ILE A 302 17.49 21.21 -9.78
CA ILE A 302 18.61 20.70 -8.98
C ILE A 302 18.29 20.85 -7.48
N LEU A 303 17.86 22.03 -7.05
CA LEU A 303 17.49 22.29 -5.66
C LEU A 303 16.32 21.41 -5.21
N GLY A 304 15.26 21.30 -6.02
CA GLY A 304 14.11 20.48 -5.73
C GLY A 304 14.48 18.99 -5.60
N THR A 305 15.32 18.47 -6.51
CA THR A 305 15.84 17.09 -6.45
C THR A 305 16.68 16.87 -5.20
N PHE A 306 17.56 17.83 -4.86
CA PHE A 306 18.35 17.77 -3.63
C PHE A 306 17.50 17.75 -2.38
N LEU A 307 16.48 18.61 -2.29
CA LEU A 307 15.54 18.63 -1.16
C LEU A 307 14.74 17.31 -1.07
N ALA A 308 14.27 16.79 -2.20
CA ALA A 308 13.50 15.57 -2.27
C ALA A 308 14.27 14.34 -1.79
N LEU A 309 15.48 14.13 -2.32
CA LEU A 309 16.34 12.99 -1.97
C LEU A 309 17.04 13.18 -0.62
N GLY A 310 17.48 14.41 -0.33
CA GLY A 310 18.19 14.74 0.90
C GLY A 310 17.28 14.80 2.14
N TYR A 311 15.97 14.75 1.95
CA TYR A 311 15.02 14.79 3.09
C TYR A 311 15.25 13.61 4.04
N THR A 312 15.31 12.37 3.55
CA THR A 312 15.54 11.15 4.34
C THR A 312 16.79 10.39 3.92
N GLY A 313 17.32 10.64 2.72
CA GLY A 313 18.46 9.92 2.14
C GLY A 313 19.79 10.26 2.76
N ASP A 314 20.63 9.21 2.92
CA ASP A 314 22.04 9.37 3.32
C ASP A 314 22.86 10.12 2.26
N PRO A 315 23.82 10.93 2.67
CA PRO A 315 24.24 11.31 4.04
C PRO A 315 23.52 12.55 4.59
N VAL A 316 22.62 13.17 3.83
CA VAL A 316 22.04 14.49 4.12
C VAL A 316 21.06 14.43 5.27
N ARG A 317 20.01 13.61 5.14
CA ARG A 317 18.99 13.32 6.17
C ARG A 317 18.42 14.58 6.84
N LEU A 318 17.94 15.57 6.08
CA LEU A 318 17.42 16.83 6.61
C LEU A 318 16.30 16.63 7.64
N GLY A 319 15.38 15.69 7.37
CA GLY A 319 14.28 15.39 8.27
C GLY A 319 14.72 14.88 9.64
N TYR A 320 15.81 14.12 9.71
CA TYR A 320 16.33 13.60 10.98
C TYR A 320 17.23 14.57 11.74
N LYS A 321 17.73 15.60 11.04
CA LYS A 321 18.66 16.62 11.62
C LYS A 321 17.93 17.90 12.05
N GLY A 322 16.60 17.91 12.05
CA GLY A 322 15.80 19.07 12.44
C GLY A 322 15.62 20.14 11.34
N PHE A 323 16.11 19.89 10.10
CA PHE A 323 15.93 20.78 8.95
C PHE A 323 14.75 20.38 8.06
N GLY A 324 13.98 19.38 8.44
CA GLY A 324 12.90 18.83 7.62
C GLY A 324 11.82 19.85 7.29
N GLU A 325 11.39 20.65 8.26
CA GLU A 325 10.36 21.67 8.08
C GLU A 325 10.81 22.78 7.14
N ILE A 326 12.10 23.19 7.24
CA ILE A 326 12.70 24.17 6.32
C ILE A 326 12.75 23.60 4.89
N ALA A 327 13.16 22.35 4.74
CA ALA A 327 13.21 21.69 3.44
C ALA A 327 11.81 21.60 2.78
N ILE A 328 10.77 21.26 3.58
CA ILE A 328 9.38 21.23 3.13
C ILE A 328 8.93 22.65 2.73
N ALA A 329 9.16 23.66 3.56
CA ALA A 329 8.75 25.03 3.29
C ALA A 329 9.41 25.57 2.00
N LEU A 330 10.70 25.32 1.79
CA LEU A 330 11.38 25.72 0.57
C LEU A 330 10.89 24.95 -0.66
N GLY A 331 10.69 23.64 -0.55
CA GLY A 331 10.24 22.79 -1.64
C GLY A 331 8.84 23.15 -2.12
N PHE A 332 7.86 23.17 -1.24
CA PHE A 332 6.45 23.46 -1.58
C PHE A 332 6.16 24.95 -1.78
N GLY A 333 6.95 25.84 -1.20
CA GLY A 333 6.84 27.28 -1.39
C GLY A 333 7.63 27.74 -2.62
N PRO A 334 8.83 28.36 -2.43
CA PRO A 334 9.54 29.02 -3.53
C PRO A 334 9.82 28.09 -4.72
N VAL A 335 10.30 26.86 -4.51
CA VAL A 335 10.74 25.99 -5.61
C VAL A 335 9.56 25.62 -6.52
N MET A 336 8.43 25.18 -5.95
CA MET A 336 7.26 24.80 -6.76
C MET A 336 6.54 26.01 -7.35
N VAL A 337 6.30 27.05 -6.56
CA VAL A 337 5.55 28.24 -7.03
C VAL A 337 6.33 28.96 -8.11
N MET A 338 7.64 29.24 -7.88
CA MET A 338 8.48 29.93 -8.86
C MET A 338 8.70 29.10 -10.13
N GLY A 339 8.89 27.79 -10.00
CA GLY A 339 9.01 26.89 -11.15
C GLY A 339 7.74 26.87 -12.00
N ALA A 340 6.57 26.80 -11.34
CA ALA A 340 5.27 26.79 -12.01
C ALA A 340 4.90 28.14 -12.65
N HIS A 341 5.43 29.23 -12.13
CA HIS A 341 5.30 30.55 -12.75
C HIS A 341 6.28 30.71 -13.93
N TYR A 342 7.54 30.42 -13.70
CA TYR A 342 8.62 30.68 -14.67
C TYR A 342 8.44 29.93 -15.99
N VAL A 343 8.08 28.67 -15.95
CA VAL A 343 8.04 27.81 -17.14
C VAL A 343 7.02 28.29 -18.17
N PRO A 344 5.73 28.49 -17.83
CA PRO A 344 4.75 29.00 -18.81
C PRO A 344 5.12 30.37 -19.36
N VAL A 345 5.57 31.29 -18.50
CA VAL A 345 5.96 32.67 -18.90
C VAL A 345 7.11 32.63 -19.88
N SER A 346 8.24 32.01 -19.52
CA SER A 346 9.44 31.97 -20.37
C SER A 346 9.20 31.26 -21.70
N TYR A 347 8.46 30.15 -21.68
CA TYR A 347 8.11 29.42 -22.92
C TYR A 347 7.20 30.22 -23.85
N THR A 348 6.22 30.97 -23.31
CA THR A 348 5.33 31.82 -24.09
C THR A 348 6.08 32.98 -24.73
N HIS A 349 6.94 33.67 -23.97
CA HIS A 349 7.75 34.74 -24.52
C HIS A 349 8.69 34.26 -25.64
N LEU A 350 9.34 33.11 -25.47
CA LEU A 350 10.19 32.54 -26.51
C LEU A 350 9.41 32.31 -27.82
N ARG A 351 8.23 31.69 -27.73
CA ARG A 351 7.40 31.42 -28.92
C ARG A 351 6.83 32.70 -29.55
N ALA A 352 6.48 33.71 -28.75
CA ALA A 352 6.02 34.98 -29.27
C ALA A 352 7.13 35.65 -30.11
N HIS A 353 8.37 35.59 -29.70
CA HIS A 353 9.52 36.10 -30.48
C HIS A 353 9.72 35.31 -31.78
N GLU A 354 9.64 33.97 -31.76
CA GLU A 354 9.79 33.14 -32.97
C GLU A 354 8.73 33.44 -34.05
N THR A 355 7.49 33.73 -33.64
CA THR A 355 6.39 34.06 -34.58
C THR A 355 6.51 35.44 -35.19
N VAL A 356 7.29 36.38 -34.63
CA VAL A 356 7.54 37.69 -35.19
C VAL A 356 8.65 37.67 -36.26
N TYR A 357 9.52 36.66 -36.23
CA TYR A 357 10.62 36.52 -37.19
C TYR A 357 10.33 35.59 -38.37
N ASN A 358 9.19 34.92 -38.41
CA ASN A 358 8.68 34.11 -39.53
C ASN A 358 7.46 34.82 -40.18
#